data_f7b2eea03400e31750aa40d6d3d31b7d
#
_entry.id   f7b2eea03400e31750aa40d6d3d31b7d
#
_cell.length_a   1.000
_cell.length_b   1.000
_cell.length_c   1.000
_cell.angle_alpha   90.00
_cell.angle_beta   90.00
_cell.angle_gamma   90.00
#
_symmetry.space_group_name_H-M   'P 1'
#
loop_
_entity.id
_entity.type
_entity.pdbx_description
1 polymer ?
#
loop_
_entity_poly.entity_id
_entity_poly.type
_entity_poly.pdbx_seq_one_letter_code
_entity_poly.pdbx_strand_id
1 'polypeptide(L)'
;MMFNLSRCGVVNTVLWNMKGENIVNYDFKFDKVLLDAPCSCDGIMQKDPLRKTTYSKESIKFCSIRQSQLIESALNVVKPGGLLIYSTCSLAPEENEFIINSIIDKFDITIESIDYGGVDSLLKFGGKVMDKSIKFTKRFYPHIHNTAGFFIAKILVNNIEK
;
A
#
# COMPACT_ATOMS: atom_id res chain seq x y z
N MET A 1 -15.90 10.49 -7.61
CA MET A 1 -15.62 9.19 -8.28
C MET A 1 -16.74 8.82 -9.25
N MET A 2 -18.01 8.77 -8.85
CA MET A 2 -19.16 8.43 -9.74
C MET A 2 -19.14 9.19 -11.08
N PHE A 3 -19.00 10.52 -11.06
CA PHE A 3 -18.91 11.33 -12.28
C PHE A 3 -17.80 10.87 -13.24
N ASN A 4 -16.63 10.55 -12.72
CA ASN A 4 -15.49 10.09 -13.56
C ASN A 4 -15.75 8.72 -14.18
N LEU A 5 -16.33 7.78 -13.44
CA LEU A 5 -16.71 6.47 -13.95
C LEU A 5 -17.77 6.59 -15.06
N SER A 6 -18.80 7.39 -14.84
CA SER A 6 -19.83 7.66 -15.84
C SER A 6 -19.26 8.31 -17.10
N ARG A 7 -18.41 9.33 -16.95
CA ARG A 7 -17.75 10.02 -18.08
C ARG A 7 -16.84 9.06 -18.89
N CYS A 8 -16.24 8.08 -18.24
CA CYS A 8 -15.40 7.07 -18.88
C CYS A 8 -16.18 5.85 -19.39
N GLY A 9 -17.52 5.85 -19.27
CA GLY A 9 -18.36 4.72 -19.71
C GLY A 9 -18.18 3.44 -18.91
N VAL A 10 -17.69 3.53 -17.66
CA VAL A 10 -17.47 2.37 -16.79
C VAL A 10 -18.81 1.95 -16.18
N VAL A 11 -19.29 0.75 -16.53
CA VAL A 11 -20.61 0.22 -16.12
C VAL A 11 -20.54 -1.00 -15.21
N ASN A 12 -19.35 -1.58 -15.03
CA ASN A 12 -19.11 -2.79 -14.24
C ASN A 12 -18.51 -2.49 -12.87
N THR A 13 -18.95 -1.41 -12.21
CA THR A 13 -18.39 -0.94 -10.95
C THR A 13 -19.50 -0.72 -9.93
N VAL A 14 -19.23 -1.13 -8.69
CA VAL A 14 -20.04 -0.78 -7.52
C VAL A 14 -19.22 0.17 -6.63
N LEU A 15 -19.81 1.28 -6.23
CA LEU A 15 -19.20 2.24 -5.32
C LEU A 15 -19.79 2.09 -3.92
N TRP A 16 -18.93 1.86 -2.95
CA TRP A 16 -19.30 1.84 -1.54
C TRP A 16 -18.66 3.00 -0.79
N ASN A 17 -19.49 3.77 -0.07
CA ASN A 17 -19.02 4.82 0.82
C ASN A 17 -18.97 4.27 2.26
N MET A 18 -17.86 3.65 2.61
CA MET A 18 -17.65 3.09 3.94
C MET A 18 -16.17 3.16 4.34
N LYS A 19 -15.88 2.92 5.61
CA LYS A 19 -14.49 2.72 6.06
C LYS A 19 -13.95 1.42 5.46
N GLY A 20 -12.74 1.47 4.88
CA GLY A 20 -12.14 0.31 4.22
C GLY A 20 -12.00 -0.90 5.14
N GLU A 21 -11.72 -0.66 6.42
CA GLU A 21 -11.59 -1.70 7.44
C GLU A 21 -12.87 -2.53 7.62
N ASN A 22 -14.04 -1.96 7.31
CA ASN A 22 -15.33 -2.63 7.45
C ASN A 22 -15.62 -3.63 6.33
N ILE A 23 -14.77 -3.74 5.31
CA ILE A 23 -14.96 -4.70 4.20
C ILE A 23 -15.03 -6.13 4.70
N VAL A 24 -14.34 -6.46 5.78
CA VAL A 24 -14.34 -7.80 6.39
C VAL A 24 -15.70 -8.24 6.96
N ASN A 25 -16.62 -7.30 7.18
CA ASN A 25 -17.96 -7.59 7.66
C ASN A 25 -18.88 -8.16 6.56
N TYR A 26 -18.40 -8.22 5.34
CA TYR A 26 -19.13 -8.75 4.19
C TYR A 26 -18.49 -10.05 3.72
N ASP A 27 -19.31 -11.02 3.34
CA ASP A 27 -18.86 -12.33 2.86
C ASP A 27 -18.43 -12.26 1.37
N PHE A 28 -17.51 -11.33 1.08
CA PHE A 28 -16.91 -11.18 -0.24
C PHE A 28 -15.44 -11.56 -0.22
N LYS A 29 -15.01 -12.27 -1.24
CA LYS A 29 -13.60 -12.56 -1.51
C LYS A 29 -13.28 -12.13 -2.94
N PHE A 30 -12.13 -11.50 -3.10
CA PHE A 30 -11.69 -10.92 -4.37
C PHE A 30 -10.46 -11.64 -4.91
N ASP A 31 -10.39 -11.79 -6.21
CA ASP A 31 -9.22 -12.37 -6.88
C ASP A 31 -8.03 -11.39 -6.85
N LYS A 32 -8.33 -10.09 -6.90
CA LYS A 32 -7.33 -9.02 -6.86
C LYS A 32 -7.85 -7.83 -6.06
N VAL A 33 -7.00 -7.29 -5.20
CA VAL A 33 -7.28 -6.10 -4.39
C VAL A 33 -6.18 -5.06 -4.64
N LEU A 34 -6.57 -3.81 -4.85
CA LEU A 34 -5.67 -2.67 -4.83
C LEU A 34 -5.95 -1.84 -3.59
N LEU A 35 -4.99 -1.75 -2.70
CA LEU A 35 -5.01 -0.87 -1.54
C LEU A 35 -4.10 0.33 -1.80
N ASP A 36 -4.67 1.40 -2.34
CA ASP A 36 -4.02 2.71 -2.41
C ASP A 36 -4.23 3.40 -1.06
N ALA A 37 -3.27 3.21 -0.16
CA ALA A 37 -3.46 3.48 1.26
C ALA A 37 -3.35 4.99 1.56
N PRO A 38 -4.20 5.52 2.47
CA PRO A 38 -4.05 6.89 2.94
C PRO A 38 -2.67 7.06 3.60
N CYS A 39 -1.93 8.09 3.20
CA CYS A 39 -0.55 8.30 3.62
C CYS A 39 -0.26 9.77 3.91
N SER A 40 0.93 10.07 4.44
CA SER A 40 1.40 11.44 4.72
C SER A 40 1.61 12.27 3.45
N CYS A 41 1.64 11.64 2.28
CA CYS A 41 1.79 12.29 0.97
C CYS A 41 3.09 13.10 0.81
N ASP A 42 4.16 12.73 1.50
CA ASP A 42 5.45 13.43 1.40
C ASP A 42 6.12 13.27 0.02
N GLY A 43 5.83 12.20 -0.70
CA GLY A 43 6.32 11.98 -2.06
C GLY A 43 5.73 12.92 -3.12
N ILE A 44 4.66 13.67 -2.80
CA ILE A 44 4.05 14.64 -3.73
C ILE A 44 4.24 16.09 -3.34
N MET A 45 5.13 16.41 -2.40
CA MET A 45 5.40 17.77 -1.91
C MET A 45 5.79 18.76 -3.02
N GLN A 46 6.39 18.29 -4.11
CA GLN A 46 6.70 19.14 -5.27
C GLN A 46 5.44 19.60 -6.04
N LYS A 47 4.35 18.79 -5.99
CA LYS A 47 3.07 19.12 -6.64
C LYS A 47 2.13 19.88 -5.70
N ASP A 48 2.30 19.69 -4.39
CA ASP A 48 1.49 20.34 -3.35
C ASP A 48 2.42 20.93 -2.27
N PRO A 49 2.87 22.20 -2.44
CA PRO A 49 3.76 22.87 -1.48
C PRO A 49 3.19 22.98 -0.06
N LEU A 50 1.86 22.96 0.11
CA LEU A 50 1.23 22.98 1.44
C LEU A 50 1.57 21.74 2.26
N ARG A 51 1.91 20.62 1.63
CA ARG A 51 2.38 19.43 2.33
C ARG A 51 3.65 19.63 3.13
N LYS A 52 4.50 20.57 2.74
CA LYS A 52 5.70 20.92 3.51
C LYS A 52 5.38 21.47 4.91
N THR A 53 4.23 22.12 5.07
CA THR A 53 3.79 22.70 6.35
C THR A 53 3.00 21.72 7.22
N THR A 54 2.41 20.68 6.64
CA THR A 54 1.60 19.67 7.33
C THR A 54 2.36 18.38 7.61
N TYR A 55 3.56 18.21 7.06
CA TYR A 55 4.41 17.05 7.29
C TYR A 55 4.93 17.02 8.72
N SER A 56 4.69 15.94 9.43
CA SER A 56 5.18 15.73 10.78
C SER A 56 5.37 14.25 11.09
N LYS A 57 6.14 13.94 12.13
CA LYS A 57 6.29 12.55 12.60
C LYS A 57 4.98 11.98 13.12
N GLU A 58 4.13 12.82 13.68
CA GLU A 58 2.81 12.46 14.17
C GLU A 58 1.89 12.05 13.03
N SER A 59 1.93 12.76 11.89
CA SER A 59 1.15 12.41 10.70
C SER A 59 1.58 11.06 10.11
N ILE A 60 2.90 10.79 10.03
CA ILE A 60 3.44 9.50 9.60
C ILE A 60 2.95 8.38 10.53
N LYS A 61 3.07 8.56 11.86
CA LYS A 61 2.61 7.59 12.85
C LYS A 61 1.10 7.33 12.75
N PHE A 62 0.30 8.38 12.59
CA PHE A 62 -1.15 8.25 12.40
C PHE A 62 -1.49 7.44 11.14
N CYS A 63 -0.84 7.77 10.02
CA CYS A 63 -1.04 7.06 8.76
C CYS A 63 -0.60 5.59 8.87
N SER A 64 0.56 5.30 9.46
CA SER A 64 1.07 3.94 9.57
C SER A 64 0.17 3.02 10.40
N ILE A 65 -0.42 3.53 11.49
CA ILE A 65 -1.40 2.76 12.29
C ILE A 65 -2.62 2.42 11.43
N ARG A 66 -3.15 3.39 10.69
CA ARG A 66 -4.31 3.17 9.83
C ARG A 66 -4.01 2.23 8.67
N GLN A 67 -2.83 2.34 8.08
CA GLN A 67 -2.36 1.47 7.01
C GLN A 67 -2.24 0.02 7.48
N SER A 68 -1.73 -0.21 8.70
CA SER A 68 -1.67 -1.56 9.28
C SER A 68 -3.05 -2.21 9.40
N GLN A 69 -4.06 -1.44 9.84
CA GLN A 69 -5.44 -1.94 9.92
C GLN A 69 -6.03 -2.24 8.54
N LEU A 70 -5.80 -1.35 7.58
CA LEU A 70 -6.31 -1.48 6.22
C LEU A 70 -5.70 -2.66 5.49
N ILE A 71 -4.39 -2.89 5.60
CA ILE A 71 -3.72 -3.98 4.89
C ILE A 71 -4.14 -5.34 5.46
N GLU A 72 -4.32 -5.47 6.78
CA GLU A 72 -4.85 -6.68 7.41
C GLU A 72 -6.28 -6.96 6.93
N SER A 73 -7.13 -5.94 6.89
CA SER A 73 -8.50 -6.05 6.36
C SER A 73 -8.51 -6.43 4.87
N ALA A 74 -7.62 -5.85 4.09
CA ALA A 74 -7.49 -6.14 2.66
C ALA A 74 -7.04 -7.59 2.41
N LEU A 75 -6.06 -8.09 3.18
CA LEU A 75 -5.58 -9.47 3.08
C LEU A 75 -6.70 -10.48 3.39
N ASN A 76 -7.52 -10.18 4.40
CA ASN A 76 -8.63 -11.05 4.79
C ASN A 76 -9.73 -11.18 3.72
N VAL A 77 -9.80 -10.30 2.74
CA VAL A 77 -10.80 -10.37 1.66
C VAL A 77 -10.21 -10.81 0.31
N VAL A 78 -8.91 -11.08 0.23
CA VAL A 78 -8.30 -11.71 -0.94
C VAL A 78 -8.52 -13.22 -0.87
N LYS A 79 -8.85 -13.84 -2.00
CA LYS A 79 -8.93 -15.31 -2.11
C LYS A 79 -7.55 -15.95 -1.98
N PRO A 80 -7.44 -17.20 -1.49
CA PRO A 80 -6.23 -17.99 -1.68
C PRO A 80 -5.82 -18.02 -3.17
N GLY A 81 -4.55 -17.79 -3.46
CA GLY A 81 -4.03 -17.61 -4.83
C GLY A 81 -4.31 -16.23 -5.44
N GLY A 82 -5.00 -15.34 -4.74
CA GLY A 82 -5.27 -13.97 -5.17
C GLY A 82 -4.13 -13.01 -4.88
N LEU A 83 -4.23 -11.81 -5.42
CA LEU A 83 -3.19 -10.77 -5.34
C LEU A 83 -3.70 -9.54 -4.59
N LEU A 84 -2.86 -9.03 -3.68
CA LEU A 84 -2.99 -7.69 -3.11
C LEU A 84 -1.85 -6.81 -3.64
N ILE A 85 -2.20 -5.66 -4.20
CA ILE A 85 -1.25 -4.58 -4.45
C ILE A 85 -1.43 -3.54 -3.34
N TYR A 86 -0.38 -3.27 -2.61
CA TYR A 86 -0.30 -2.17 -1.65
C TYR A 86 0.48 -1.02 -2.25
N SER A 87 -0.02 0.21 -2.16
CA SER A 87 0.66 1.40 -2.66
C SER A 87 0.47 2.61 -1.76
N THR A 88 1.46 3.49 -1.75
CA THR A 88 1.40 4.81 -1.12
C THR A 88 2.15 5.85 -1.96
N CYS A 89 1.78 7.11 -1.81
CA CYS A 89 2.60 8.23 -2.29
C CYS A 89 3.53 8.78 -1.19
N SER A 90 3.85 7.98 -0.17
CA SER A 90 4.82 8.32 0.88
C SER A 90 6.20 7.76 0.58
N LEU A 91 7.23 8.48 1.04
CA LEU A 91 8.63 8.03 1.06
C LEU A 91 9.06 7.53 2.45
N ALA A 92 8.21 7.67 3.47
CA ALA A 92 8.51 7.23 4.82
C ALA A 92 8.53 5.70 4.94
N PRO A 93 9.62 5.07 5.41
CA PRO A 93 9.68 3.62 5.57
C PRO A 93 8.64 3.08 6.57
N GLU A 94 8.20 3.90 7.51
CA GLU A 94 7.17 3.59 8.49
C GLU A 94 5.81 3.32 7.84
N GLU A 95 5.54 3.96 6.70
CA GLU A 95 4.31 3.82 5.93
C GLU A 95 4.43 2.77 4.81
N ASN A 96 5.61 2.26 4.57
CA ASN A 96 5.97 1.41 3.44
C ASN A 96 6.53 0.06 3.91
N GLU A 97 7.84 -0.07 4.00
CA GLU A 97 8.50 -1.33 4.33
C GLU A 97 8.10 -1.87 5.69
N PHE A 98 7.90 -1.02 6.70
CA PHE A 98 7.49 -1.49 8.03
C PHE A 98 6.08 -2.07 8.01
N ILE A 99 5.18 -1.51 7.19
CA ILE A 99 3.83 -2.06 7.01
C ILE A 99 3.91 -3.45 6.38
N ILE A 100 4.65 -3.58 5.27
CA ILE A 100 4.80 -4.89 4.61
C ILE A 100 5.50 -5.89 5.52
N ASN A 101 6.56 -5.49 6.20
CA ASN A 101 7.27 -6.37 7.14
C ASN A 101 6.38 -6.86 8.28
N SER A 102 5.43 -6.04 8.73
CA SER A 102 4.54 -6.39 9.85
C SER A 102 3.54 -7.51 9.55
N ILE A 103 3.26 -7.79 8.27
CA ILE A 103 2.30 -8.80 7.84
C ILE A 103 2.94 -10.13 7.45
N ILE A 104 4.25 -10.16 7.15
CA ILE A 104 4.96 -11.36 6.68
C ILE A 104 4.87 -12.51 7.68
N ASP A 105 4.99 -12.20 8.97
CA ASP A 105 4.91 -13.22 10.02
C ASP A 105 3.47 -13.58 10.43
N LYS A 106 2.51 -12.73 10.12
CA LYS A 106 1.10 -12.91 10.50
C LYS A 106 0.28 -13.68 9.47
N PHE A 107 0.60 -13.53 8.20
CA PHE A 107 -0.16 -14.08 7.09
C PHE A 107 0.69 -15.03 6.25
N ASP A 108 0.04 -16.04 5.66
CA ASP A 108 0.69 -16.93 4.69
C ASP A 108 0.68 -16.23 3.32
N ILE A 109 1.70 -15.43 3.08
CA ILE A 109 1.85 -14.59 1.89
C ILE A 109 3.23 -14.72 1.28
N THR A 110 3.33 -14.38 0.01
CA THR A 110 4.59 -14.24 -0.72
C THR A 110 4.69 -12.84 -1.30
N ILE A 111 5.79 -12.15 -1.02
CA ILE A 111 6.08 -10.86 -1.69
C ILE A 111 6.67 -11.19 -3.06
N GLU A 112 5.93 -10.85 -4.11
CA GLU A 112 6.36 -11.10 -5.48
C GLU A 112 7.19 -9.95 -6.05
N SER A 113 8.13 -10.28 -6.92
CA SER A 113 8.91 -9.28 -7.65
C SER A 113 8.02 -8.46 -8.58
N ILE A 114 8.37 -7.19 -8.71
CA ILE A 114 7.74 -6.27 -9.65
C ILE A 114 8.77 -5.97 -10.74
N ASP A 115 8.48 -6.46 -11.93
CA ASP A 115 9.31 -6.24 -13.12
C ASP A 115 8.88 -4.96 -13.86
N TYR A 116 8.87 -3.84 -13.15
CA TYR A 116 8.49 -2.55 -13.70
C TYR A 116 9.17 -1.42 -12.92
N GLY A 117 10.22 -0.87 -13.48
CA GLY A 117 10.87 0.35 -13.00
C GLY A 117 11.12 0.42 -11.48
N GLY A 118 11.48 1.59 -11.00
CA GLY A 118 11.75 1.82 -9.58
C GLY A 118 13.07 1.21 -9.10
N VAL A 119 13.43 1.51 -7.86
CA VAL A 119 14.55 0.88 -7.16
C VAL A 119 14.02 -0.08 -6.09
N ASP A 120 14.85 -1.05 -5.71
CA ASP A 120 14.51 -1.98 -4.63
C ASP A 120 14.34 -1.23 -3.31
N SER A 121 13.45 -1.73 -2.48
CA SER A 121 13.14 -1.11 -1.20
C SER A 121 14.21 -1.37 -0.15
N LEU A 122 14.11 -0.63 0.95
CA LEU A 122 15.11 -0.62 2.02
C LEU A 122 15.00 -1.91 2.85
N LEU A 123 16.10 -2.62 3.02
CA LEU A 123 16.17 -3.76 3.94
C LEU A 123 16.57 -3.39 5.37
N LYS A 124 17.01 -2.13 5.58
CA LYS A 124 17.38 -1.61 6.89
C LYS A 124 17.09 -0.12 6.99
N PHE A 125 16.45 0.29 8.08
CA PHE A 125 16.20 1.69 8.38
C PHE A 125 16.06 1.91 9.89
N GLY A 126 16.64 2.99 10.43
CA GLY A 126 16.54 3.35 11.84
C GLY A 126 17.01 2.25 12.81
N GLY A 127 18.01 1.44 12.41
CA GLY A 127 18.52 0.31 13.19
C GLY A 127 17.67 -0.97 13.09
N LYS A 128 16.48 -0.93 12.46
CA LYS A 128 15.66 -2.11 12.21
C LYS A 128 16.08 -2.80 10.93
N VAL A 129 16.18 -4.11 10.95
CA VAL A 129 16.39 -4.98 9.79
C VAL A 129 15.06 -5.63 9.44
N MET A 130 14.72 -5.64 8.17
CA MET A 130 13.48 -6.19 7.65
C MET A 130 13.72 -7.51 6.94
N ASP A 131 12.65 -8.25 6.68
CA ASP A 131 12.71 -9.50 5.93
C ASP A 131 13.32 -9.28 4.54
N LYS A 132 14.06 -10.29 4.06
CA LYS A 132 14.76 -10.22 2.78
C LYS A 132 13.83 -10.09 1.58
N SER A 133 12.58 -10.54 1.68
CA SER A 133 11.58 -10.43 0.61
C SER A 133 11.14 -8.99 0.35
N ILE A 134 11.35 -8.08 1.30
CA ILE A 134 11.08 -6.64 1.13
C ILE A 134 11.82 -6.05 -0.08
N LYS A 135 12.98 -6.60 -0.47
CA LYS A 135 13.70 -6.16 -1.67
C LYS A 135 12.87 -6.26 -2.96
N PHE A 136 11.85 -7.11 -2.98
CA PHE A 136 10.97 -7.28 -4.16
C PHE A 136 9.93 -6.18 -4.30
N THR A 137 9.71 -5.38 -3.26
CA THR A 137 8.89 -4.16 -3.35
C THR A 137 9.69 -3.04 -4.02
N LYS A 138 9.01 -2.03 -4.56
CA LYS A 138 9.67 -0.97 -5.34
C LYS A 138 9.38 0.42 -4.79
N ARG A 139 10.39 1.28 -4.89
CA ARG A 139 10.34 2.70 -4.59
C ARG A 139 10.58 3.53 -5.84
N PHE A 140 9.83 4.59 -5.96
CA PHE A 140 10.05 5.62 -6.97
C PHE A 140 10.42 6.91 -6.26
N TYR A 141 11.57 7.47 -6.60
CA TYR A 141 12.05 8.71 -6.04
C TYR A 141 11.98 9.82 -7.08
N PRO A 142 11.47 11.02 -6.72
CA PRO A 142 11.34 12.12 -7.66
C PRO A 142 12.65 12.50 -8.38
N HIS A 143 13.74 12.50 -7.64
CA HIS A 143 15.08 12.88 -8.15
C HIS A 143 15.75 11.81 -9.02
N ILE A 144 15.25 10.55 -8.98
CA ILE A 144 15.79 9.46 -9.80
C ILE A 144 14.91 9.21 -11.02
N HIS A 145 13.57 9.20 -10.82
CA HIS A 145 12.63 8.71 -11.80
C HIS A 145 11.85 9.83 -12.50
N ASN A 146 12.06 11.09 -12.11
CA ASN A 146 11.31 12.25 -12.59
C ASN A 146 9.78 12.08 -12.48
N THR A 147 9.34 11.44 -11.40
CA THR A 147 7.92 11.18 -11.08
C THR A 147 7.60 11.67 -9.67
N ALA A 148 6.36 11.53 -9.24
CA ALA A 148 6.04 11.63 -7.81
C ALA A 148 6.72 10.50 -7.03
N GLY A 149 7.01 10.74 -5.75
CA GLY A 149 7.42 9.68 -4.83
C GLY A 149 6.31 8.64 -4.71
N PHE A 150 6.68 7.35 -4.74
CA PHE A 150 5.72 6.27 -4.69
C PHE A 150 6.37 5.00 -4.13
N PHE A 151 5.56 4.18 -3.47
CA PHE A 151 5.92 2.85 -3.03
C PHE A 151 4.88 1.84 -3.53
N ILE A 152 5.35 0.64 -3.89
CA ILE A 152 4.47 -0.43 -4.34
C ILE A 152 4.98 -1.79 -3.87
N ALA A 153 4.06 -2.61 -3.34
CA ALA A 153 4.29 -4.02 -3.01
C ALA A 153 3.24 -4.90 -3.69
N LYS A 154 3.69 -6.00 -4.27
CA LYS A 154 2.85 -7.05 -4.88
C LYS A 154 2.88 -8.27 -3.96
N ILE A 155 1.73 -8.68 -3.46
CA ILE A 155 1.57 -9.68 -2.42
C ILE A 155 0.64 -10.78 -2.95
N LEU A 156 1.16 -11.99 -3.06
CA LEU A 156 0.38 -13.20 -3.31
C LEU A 156 -0.12 -13.74 -1.97
N VAL A 157 -1.41 -13.97 -1.84
CA VAL A 157 -2.01 -14.64 -0.67
C VAL A 157 -2.02 -16.14 -0.91
N ASN A 158 -1.24 -16.91 -0.14
CA ASN A 158 -1.19 -18.36 -0.29
C ASN A 158 -2.40 -18.98 0.42
N ASN A 159 -2.55 -18.69 1.73
CA ASN A 159 -3.73 -19.04 2.54
C ASN A 159 -4.12 -17.84 3.40
N ILE A 160 -5.36 -17.87 3.94
CA ILE A 160 -5.86 -16.73 4.75
C ILE A 160 -5.28 -16.77 6.18
N GLU A 161 -4.90 -17.95 6.66
CA GLU A 161 -4.29 -18.17 7.99
C GLU A 161 -2.97 -18.94 7.85
N LYS A 162 -2.00 -18.59 8.71
CA LYS A 162 -0.77 -19.37 8.94
C LYS A 162 -1.00 -20.43 9.98
#